data_bb5dce622cf3401df2e21433ce5b3881
#
_entry.id   bb5dce622cf3401df2e21433ce5b3881
#
_cell.length_a   1.000
_cell.length_b   1.000
_cell.length_c   1.000
_cell.angle_alpha   90.00
_cell.angle_beta   90.00
_cell.angle_gamma   90.00
#
_symmetry.space_group_name_H-M   'P 1'
#
loop_
_entity.id
_entity.type
_entity.pdbx_description
1 polymer ?
#
loop_
_entity_poly.entity_id
_entity_poly.type
_entity_poly.pdbx_seq_one_letter_code
_entity_poly.pdbx_strand_id
1 'polypeptide(L)' 'MHKLKNERHDAFARLLAQNWQQVPAYRKVYAPAGDCRAAASRLAKRPAVVELIKSIRD' A
#
# COMPACT_ATOMS: atom_id res chain seq x y z
N MET A 1 -7.88 17.91 -2.17
CA MET A 1 -8.24 17.24 -3.02
C MET A 1 -7.33 16.34 -3.71
N HIS A 2 -6.21 16.71 -4.17
CA HIS A 2 -5.34 15.80 -4.78
C HIS A 2 -4.84 14.75 -3.82
N LYS A 3 -5.20 14.80 -2.61
CA LYS A 3 -4.79 13.80 -1.65
C LYS A 3 -5.40 12.45 -1.86
N LEU A 4 -6.44 12.35 -2.65
CA LEU A 4 -7.12 11.09 -2.83
C LEU A 4 -6.20 9.97 -3.29
N LYS A 5 -5.32 10.26 -4.24
CA LYS A 5 -4.40 9.25 -4.69
C LYS A 5 -3.43 8.86 -3.61
N ASN A 6 -2.93 9.85 -2.90
CA ASN A 6 -1.94 9.60 -1.87
C ASN A 6 -2.52 8.91 -0.67
N GLU A 7 -3.82 9.12 -0.42
CA GLU A 7 -4.46 8.49 0.72
C GLU A 7 -4.44 6.97 0.61
N ARG A 8 -4.66 6.45 -0.59
CA ARG A 8 -4.63 5.00 -0.76
C ARG A 8 -3.23 4.45 -0.61
N HIS A 9 -2.26 5.14 -1.19
CA HIS A 9 -0.87 4.73 -1.02
C HIS A 9 -0.48 4.80 0.44
N ASP A 10 -0.92 5.84 1.12
CA ASP A 10 -0.62 6.02 2.53
C ASP A 10 -1.24 4.89 3.35
N ALA A 11 -2.50 4.57 3.11
CA ALA A 11 -3.17 3.49 3.83
C ALA A 11 -2.48 2.15 3.59
N PHE A 12 -2.12 1.89 2.34
CA PHE A 12 -1.42 0.65 2.00
C PHE A 12 -0.07 0.57 2.73
N ALA A 13 0.67 1.67 2.71
CA ALA A 13 1.97 1.71 3.37
C ALA A 13 1.84 1.50 4.87
N ARG A 14 0.81 2.07 5.47
CA ARG A 14 0.60 1.91 6.91
C ARG A 14 0.31 0.46 7.27
N LEU A 15 -0.47 -0.22 6.45
CA LEU A 15 -0.75 -1.62 6.69
C LEU A 15 0.51 -2.46 6.56
N LEU A 16 1.33 -2.19 5.56
CA LEU A 16 2.59 -2.90 5.42
C LEU A 16 3.51 -2.63 6.60
N ALA A 17 3.50 -1.41 7.10
CA ALA A 17 4.31 -1.06 8.27
C ALA A 17 3.83 -1.80 9.51
N GLN A 18 2.58 -2.24 9.53
CA GLN A 18 2.04 -3.03 10.62
C GLN A 18 2.24 -4.53 10.39
N ASN A 19 3.11 -4.88 9.46
CA ASN A 19 3.44 -6.26 9.14
C ASN A 19 2.35 -7.00 8.37
N TRP A 20 1.46 -6.26 7.71
CA TRP A 20 0.50 -6.89 6.82
C TRP A 20 1.21 -7.39 5.57
N GLN A 21 0.71 -8.48 5.02
CA GLN A 21 1.20 -8.96 3.74
C GLN A 21 0.70 -8.05 2.62
N GLN A 22 1.39 -8.10 1.49
CA GLN A 22 1.05 -7.20 0.37
C GLN A 22 -0.36 -7.40 -0.14
N VAL A 23 -0.76 -8.64 -0.39
CA VAL A 23 -2.07 -8.90 -0.96
C VAL A 23 -3.21 -8.53 -0.02
N PRO A 24 -3.21 -8.97 1.24
CA PRO A 24 -4.28 -8.56 2.15
C PRO A 24 -4.34 -7.05 2.33
N ALA A 25 -3.20 -6.39 2.42
CA ALA A 25 -3.17 -4.93 2.56
C ALA A 25 -3.78 -4.26 1.35
N TYR A 26 -3.42 -4.72 0.16
CA TYR A 26 -3.96 -4.17 -1.07
C TYR A 26 -5.47 -4.36 -1.14
N ARG A 27 -5.93 -5.54 -0.79
CA ARG A 27 -7.37 -5.82 -0.82
C ARG A 27 -8.15 -4.93 0.13
N LYS A 28 -7.58 -4.68 1.28
CA LYS A 28 -8.27 -3.85 2.26
C LYS A 28 -8.42 -2.42 1.76
N VAL A 29 -7.41 -1.91 1.09
CA VAL A 29 -7.42 -0.52 0.64
C VAL A 29 -8.17 -0.34 -0.68
N TYR A 30 -7.95 -1.24 -1.63
CA TYR A 30 -8.46 -1.07 -2.99
C TYR A 30 -9.67 -1.95 -3.30
N ALA A 31 -9.86 -3.01 -2.53
CA ALA A 31 -10.99 -3.93 -2.69
C ALA A 31 -11.16 -4.39 -4.14
N PRO A 32 -10.11 -4.94 -4.76
CA PRO A 32 -10.19 -5.35 -6.16
C PRO A 32 -11.09 -6.57 -6.33
N ALA A 33 -11.64 -6.71 -7.52
CA ALA A 33 -12.55 -7.81 -7.82
C ALA A 33 -11.85 -9.12 -8.15
N GLY A 34 -10.56 -9.07 -8.48
CA GLY A 34 -9.86 -10.27 -8.89
C GLY A 34 -8.48 -10.39 -8.28
N ASP A 35 -7.62 -11.11 -8.99
CA ASP A 35 -6.26 -11.33 -8.52
C ASP A 35 -5.50 -10.01 -8.50
N CYS A 36 -4.95 -9.68 -7.37
CA CYS A 36 -4.25 -8.41 -7.21
C CYS A 36 -2.79 -8.59 -6.79
N ARG A 37 -2.25 -9.81 -6.92
CA ARG A 37 -0.89 -10.05 -6.48
C ARG A 37 0.12 -9.20 -7.22
N ALA A 38 0.00 -9.12 -8.53
CA ALA A 38 0.94 -8.33 -9.31
C ALA A 38 0.83 -6.84 -8.97
N ALA A 39 -0.41 -6.35 -8.85
CA ALA A 39 -0.63 -4.95 -8.51
C ALA A 39 -0.10 -4.64 -7.13
N ALA A 40 -0.35 -5.51 -6.16
CA ALA A 40 0.12 -5.31 -4.81
C ALA A 40 1.65 -5.28 -4.76
N SER A 41 2.28 -6.19 -5.48
CA SER A 41 3.72 -6.25 -5.52
C SER A 41 4.32 -4.99 -6.14
N ARG A 42 3.73 -4.52 -7.23
CA ARG A 42 4.21 -3.31 -7.87
C ARG A 42 4.08 -2.10 -6.94
N LEU A 43 2.95 -2.00 -6.30
CA LEU A 43 2.71 -0.88 -5.41
C LEU A 43 3.68 -0.90 -4.23
N ALA A 44 3.93 -2.08 -3.69
CA ALA A 44 4.84 -2.21 -2.56
C ALA A 44 6.26 -1.81 -2.91
N LYS A 45 6.61 -1.86 -4.19
CA LYS A 45 7.95 -1.49 -4.63
C LYS A 45 8.08 -0.04 -5.06
N ARG A 46 6.98 0.69 -5.08
CA ARG A 46 7.04 2.09 -5.47
C ARG A 46 7.89 2.88 -4.48
N PRO A 47 8.78 3.73 -4.97
CA PRO A 47 9.65 4.51 -4.08
C PRO A 47 8.87 5.31 -3.05
N ALA A 48 7.75 5.92 -3.46
CA ALA A 48 6.94 6.70 -2.54
C ALA A 48 6.39 5.84 -1.40
N VAL A 49 5.96 4.62 -1.73
CA VAL A 49 5.43 3.72 -0.72
C VAL A 49 6.55 3.22 0.18
N VAL A 50 7.68 2.86 -0.39
CA VAL A 50 8.82 2.39 0.39
C VAL A 50 9.28 3.45 1.38
N GLU A 51 9.37 4.69 0.91
CA GLU A 51 9.79 5.79 1.76
C GLU A 51 8.80 6.02 2.89
N LEU A 52 7.53 5.93 2.57
CA LEU A 52 6.50 6.13 3.57
C LEU A 52 6.54 5.03 4.62
N ILE A 53 6.76 3.79 4.21
CA ILE A 53 6.88 2.69 5.14
C ILE A 53 8.05 2.92 6.08
N LYS A 54 9.18 3.32 5.55
CA LYS A 54 10.34 3.61 6.37
C LYS A 54 10.06 4.72 7.36
N SER A 55 9.37 5.74 6.89
CA SER A 55 9.03 6.88 7.74
C SER A 55 8.13 6.46 8.90
N ILE A 56 7.17 5.61 8.61
CA ILE A 56 6.24 5.16 9.64
C ILE A 56 6.93 4.25 10.65
N ARG A 57 7.77 3.34 10.16
CA ARG A 57 8.44 2.39 11.05
C ARG A 57 9.58 3.00 11.81
N ASP A 58 10.05 4.10 11.32
CA ASP A 58 11.12 4.81 11.98
C ASP A 58 10.58 5.58 13.17
#